data_b93d914539564169d681f8f01f039ab8
#
_entry.id   b93d914539564169d681f8f01f039ab8
#
_cell.length_a   1.000
_cell.length_b   1.000
_cell.length_c   1.000
_cell.angle_alpha   90.00
_cell.angle_beta   90.00
_cell.angle_gamma   90.00
#
_symmetry.space_group_name_H-M   'P 1'
#
loop_
_entity.id
_entity.type
_entity.pdbx_description
1 polymer ?
#
loop_
_entity_poly.entity_id
_entity_poly.type
_entity_poly.pdbx_seq_one_letter_code
_entity_poly.pdbx_strand_id
1 'polypeptide(L)'
;MGRNGDIFDFHFDTEKFKFYLKNRDKKVTYQDLMEILYKNGIESSEATIKKWLMSKEDNKTKPKPQYIKILCNALDIPFNEVILQDVFRNDNQINFRYFPDIYASAGLGTSSQSEEAKIVSVDENFLKEILDIPIKKSYDIIKINGDSMEPILSNGDFIIVDRSKNSLETILNADIVIFKKNDDLFCKKIKKEPFEDYIFLVSENKKYEDKKVDNSEFEQCEILGAVVSKMAVETFKNFIEVVG
;
A
#
# COMPACT_ATOMS: atom_id res chain seq x y z
N MET A 1 -28.12 -6.66 -16.47
CA MET A 1 -28.46 -5.58 -15.52
C MET A 1 -27.77 -5.91 -14.20
N GLY A 2 -26.55 -5.44 -14.00
CA GLY A 2 -25.78 -5.59 -12.77
C GLY A 2 -26.32 -4.65 -11.71
N ARG A 3 -26.63 -5.17 -10.53
CA ARG A 3 -26.96 -4.38 -9.36
C ARG A 3 -25.72 -3.58 -8.96
N ASN A 4 -25.85 -2.26 -8.86
CA ASN A 4 -24.86 -1.42 -8.19
C ASN A 4 -24.71 -1.94 -6.76
N GLY A 5 -23.62 -2.67 -6.49
CA GLY A 5 -23.22 -3.02 -5.14
C GLY A 5 -22.73 -1.77 -4.43
N ASP A 6 -23.23 -1.54 -3.22
CA ASP A 6 -22.76 -0.48 -2.35
C ASP A 6 -21.24 -0.64 -2.15
N ILE A 7 -20.50 0.39 -2.54
CA ILE A 7 -19.02 0.43 -2.63
C ILE A 7 -18.33 0.47 -1.25
N PHE A 8 -19.09 0.39 -0.16
CA PHE A 8 -18.54 0.45 1.19
C PHE A 8 -18.82 -0.84 1.95
N ASP A 9 -17.84 -1.74 2.01
CA ASP A 9 -17.86 -2.80 3.01
C ASP A 9 -17.56 -2.15 4.38
N PHE A 10 -18.41 -2.41 5.35
CA PHE A 10 -18.26 -1.91 6.69
C PHE A 10 -18.33 -3.09 7.67
N HIS A 11 -17.54 -3.02 8.71
CA HIS A 11 -17.60 -3.97 9.80
C HIS A 11 -18.42 -3.40 10.95
N PHE A 12 -19.52 -4.07 11.30
CA PHE A 12 -20.31 -3.73 12.48
C PHE A 12 -19.79 -4.50 13.69
N ASP A 13 -19.14 -3.78 14.62
CA ASP A 13 -18.68 -4.35 15.90
C ASP A 13 -19.86 -4.60 16.82
N THR A 14 -20.41 -5.80 16.71
CA THR A 14 -21.58 -6.21 17.49
C THR A 14 -21.29 -6.32 18.99
N GLU A 15 -20.07 -6.65 19.38
CA GLU A 15 -19.71 -6.78 20.80
C GLU A 15 -19.61 -5.40 21.45
N LYS A 16 -19.02 -4.44 20.74
CA LYS A 16 -18.95 -3.07 21.23
C LYS A 16 -20.33 -2.41 21.29
N PHE A 17 -21.19 -2.64 20.29
CA PHE A 17 -22.56 -2.17 20.32
C PHE A 17 -23.33 -2.77 21.50
N LYS A 18 -23.24 -4.08 21.76
CA LYS A 18 -23.82 -4.74 22.93
C LYS A 18 -23.28 -4.19 24.24
N PHE A 19 -21.98 -3.88 24.30
CA PHE A 19 -21.38 -3.25 25.47
C PHE A 19 -22.08 -1.94 25.81
N TYR A 20 -22.31 -1.05 24.80
CA TYR A 20 -23.05 0.19 25.00
C TYR A 20 -24.50 -0.05 25.45
N LEU A 21 -25.18 -1.04 24.88
CA LEU A 21 -26.55 -1.39 25.29
C LEU A 21 -26.65 -1.87 26.75
N LYS A 22 -25.64 -2.61 27.24
CA LYS A 22 -25.60 -3.17 28.59
C LYS A 22 -25.24 -2.14 29.67
N ASN A 23 -24.43 -1.17 29.34
CA ASN A 23 -23.90 -0.17 30.28
C ASN A 23 -24.79 1.09 30.37
N ARG A 24 -26.08 0.97 30.07
CA ARG A 24 -27.06 2.05 30.19
C ARG A 24 -27.87 1.90 31.48
N ASP A 25 -28.29 3.02 32.04
CA ASP A 25 -29.16 3.03 33.24
C ASP A 25 -30.48 2.29 33.02
N LYS A 26 -31.02 2.39 31.80
CA LYS A 26 -32.23 1.68 31.37
C LYS A 26 -31.87 0.56 30.40
N LYS A 27 -32.32 -0.65 30.70
CA LYS A 27 -32.14 -1.80 29.79
C LYS A 27 -32.87 -1.56 28.47
N VAL A 28 -32.12 -1.64 27.36
CA VAL A 28 -32.66 -1.54 25.99
C VAL A 28 -33.03 -2.94 25.50
N THR A 29 -34.27 -3.12 25.06
CA THR A 29 -34.81 -4.39 24.54
C THR A 29 -34.78 -4.41 23.01
N TYR A 30 -34.98 -5.57 22.40
CA TYR A 30 -35.14 -5.67 20.95
C TYR A 30 -36.36 -4.88 20.43
N GLN A 31 -37.41 -4.79 21.26
CA GLN A 31 -38.61 -4.00 20.94
C GLN A 31 -38.28 -2.51 20.87
N ASP A 32 -37.45 -2.00 21.79
CA ASP A 32 -37.02 -0.60 21.75
C ASP A 32 -36.22 -0.31 20.47
N LEU A 33 -35.34 -1.24 20.06
CA LEU A 33 -34.59 -1.08 18.79
C LEU A 33 -35.50 -1.11 17.57
N MET A 34 -36.52 -1.99 17.58
CA MET A 34 -37.54 -2.03 16.51
C MET A 34 -38.34 -0.74 16.45
N GLU A 35 -38.76 -0.21 17.60
CA GLU A 35 -39.55 1.04 17.67
C GLU A 35 -38.74 2.24 17.16
N ILE A 36 -37.43 2.32 17.50
CA ILE A 36 -36.54 3.37 16.97
C ILE A 36 -36.44 3.28 15.46
N LEU A 37 -36.27 2.10 14.89
CA LEU A 37 -36.21 1.90 13.45
C LEU A 37 -37.56 2.24 12.76
N TYR A 38 -38.65 1.78 13.35
CA TYR A 38 -39.99 2.04 12.82
C TYR A 38 -40.34 3.53 12.76
N LYS A 39 -39.98 4.29 13.81
CA LYS A 39 -40.15 5.77 13.84
C LYS A 39 -39.34 6.47 12.73
N ASN A 40 -38.32 5.81 12.17
CA ASN A 40 -37.53 6.30 11.06
C ASN A 40 -37.90 5.63 9.72
N GLY A 41 -39.09 5.04 9.62
CA GLY A 41 -39.63 4.44 8.39
C GLY A 41 -38.98 3.09 8.01
N ILE A 42 -38.36 2.40 8.97
CA ILE A 42 -37.69 1.11 8.73
C ILE A 42 -38.43 0.01 9.45
N GLU A 43 -39.09 -0.87 8.71
CA GLU A 43 -39.70 -2.07 9.25
C GLU A 43 -38.63 -3.14 9.48
N SER A 44 -38.59 -3.70 10.68
CA SER A 44 -37.70 -4.78 11.07
C SER A 44 -38.35 -5.75 12.04
N SER A 45 -37.95 -7.01 12.03
CA SER A 45 -38.42 -8.00 12.96
C SER A 45 -37.38 -8.22 14.08
N GLU A 46 -37.85 -8.70 15.24
CA GLU A 46 -36.99 -9.11 16.35
C GLU A 46 -35.95 -10.14 15.90
N ALA A 47 -36.35 -11.09 15.05
CA ALA A 47 -35.46 -12.10 14.49
C ALA A 47 -34.35 -11.48 13.65
N THR A 48 -34.66 -10.42 12.91
CA THR A 48 -33.66 -9.68 12.10
C THR A 48 -32.64 -8.97 12.98
N ILE A 49 -33.09 -8.27 14.02
CA ILE A 49 -32.21 -7.56 14.95
C ILE A 49 -31.34 -8.57 15.73
N LYS A 50 -31.91 -9.70 16.16
CA LYS A 50 -31.13 -10.78 16.78
C LYS A 50 -30.02 -11.29 15.88
N LYS A 51 -30.30 -11.50 14.57
CA LYS A 51 -29.28 -11.92 13.60
C LYS A 51 -28.16 -10.88 13.46
N TRP A 52 -28.47 -9.59 13.46
CA TRP A 52 -27.44 -8.53 13.41
C TRP A 52 -26.52 -8.57 14.61
N LEU A 53 -27.05 -8.95 15.77
CA LEU A 53 -26.32 -8.97 17.05
C LEU A 53 -25.72 -10.34 17.40
N MET A 54 -25.76 -11.33 16.50
CA MET A 54 -25.11 -12.63 16.74
C MET A 54 -23.59 -12.52 16.61
N SER A 55 -22.85 -13.17 17.52
CA SER A 55 -21.39 -13.11 17.60
C SER A 55 -20.66 -14.01 16.59
N LYS A 56 -21.34 -14.96 15.94
CA LYS A 56 -20.74 -15.90 14.98
C LYS A 56 -20.84 -15.34 13.56
N GLU A 57 -19.70 -15.15 12.90
CA GLU A 57 -19.63 -14.58 11.54
C GLU A 57 -20.45 -15.33 10.48
N ASP A 58 -20.47 -16.65 10.54
CA ASP A 58 -21.14 -17.50 9.54
C ASP A 58 -22.65 -17.36 9.45
N ASN A 59 -23.30 -16.75 10.46
CA ASN A 59 -24.75 -16.59 10.54
C ASN A 59 -25.22 -15.12 10.64
N LYS A 60 -24.35 -14.14 10.43
CA LYS A 60 -24.70 -12.73 10.50
C LYS A 60 -25.38 -12.27 9.22
N THR A 61 -26.61 -11.76 9.37
CA THR A 61 -27.14 -10.86 8.35
C THR A 61 -26.61 -9.47 8.67
N LYS A 62 -25.76 -8.90 7.78
CA LYS A 62 -25.22 -7.56 7.97
C LYS A 62 -26.33 -6.52 7.93
N PRO A 63 -26.51 -5.65 8.95
CA PRO A 63 -27.43 -4.52 8.88
C PRO A 63 -26.91 -3.48 7.90
N LYS A 64 -27.79 -2.67 7.31
CA LYS A 64 -27.33 -1.52 6.52
C LYS A 64 -26.70 -0.46 7.44
N PRO A 65 -25.61 0.23 7.05
CA PRO A 65 -24.95 1.25 7.89
C PRO A 65 -25.90 2.33 8.38
N GLN A 66 -26.83 2.75 7.53
CA GLN A 66 -27.86 3.74 7.87
C GLN A 66 -28.75 3.30 9.05
N TYR A 67 -29.04 1.99 9.18
CA TYR A 67 -29.87 1.48 10.28
C TYR A 67 -29.10 1.56 11.60
N ILE A 68 -27.81 1.20 11.59
CA ILE A 68 -26.93 1.33 12.75
C ILE A 68 -26.73 2.80 13.12
N LYS A 69 -26.59 3.69 12.16
CA LYS A 69 -26.50 5.15 12.41
C LYS A 69 -27.74 5.69 13.13
N ILE A 70 -28.93 5.26 12.72
CA ILE A 70 -30.18 5.65 13.37
C ILE A 70 -30.24 5.17 14.80
N LEU A 71 -29.88 3.89 15.04
CA LEU A 71 -29.85 3.31 16.40
C LEU A 71 -28.81 4.02 17.27
N CYS A 72 -27.63 4.28 16.75
CA CYS A 72 -26.56 4.99 17.45
C CYS A 72 -26.99 6.41 17.84
N ASN A 73 -27.57 7.16 16.93
CA ASN A 73 -28.06 8.51 17.19
C ASN A 73 -29.17 8.53 18.26
N ALA A 74 -30.14 7.60 18.18
CA ALA A 74 -31.25 7.54 19.12
C ALA A 74 -30.81 7.06 20.53
N LEU A 75 -29.70 6.38 20.61
CA LEU A 75 -29.16 5.81 21.84
C LEU A 75 -27.85 6.48 22.30
N ASP A 76 -27.47 7.65 21.78
CA ASP A 76 -26.23 8.35 22.10
C ASP A 76 -24.99 7.43 22.12
N ILE A 77 -24.92 6.52 21.14
CA ILE A 77 -23.77 5.63 20.95
C ILE A 77 -22.85 6.26 19.87
N PRO A 78 -21.55 6.40 20.12
CA PRO A 78 -20.62 6.89 19.11
C PRO A 78 -20.58 5.97 17.90
N PHE A 79 -21.11 6.41 16.76
CA PHE A 79 -21.25 5.60 15.55
C PHE A 79 -19.90 5.08 15.03
N ASN A 80 -18.87 5.93 15.07
CA ASN A 80 -17.50 5.59 14.67
C ASN A 80 -16.81 4.54 15.55
N GLU A 81 -17.36 4.26 16.72
CA GLU A 81 -16.84 3.22 17.60
C GLU A 81 -17.45 1.85 17.36
N VAL A 82 -18.63 1.80 16.77
CA VAL A 82 -19.37 0.54 16.52
C VAL A 82 -19.41 0.17 15.04
N ILE A 83 -19.23 1.14 14.18
CA ILE A 83 -18.92 0.90 12.77
C ILE A 83 -17.42 1.14 12.61
N LEU A 84 -16.68 0.06 12.61
CA LEU A 84 -15.37 0.09 12.05
C LEU A 84 -15.60 0.22 10.53
N GLN A 85 -15.50 1.41 10.01
CA GLN A 85 -15.10 1.52 8.62
C GLN A 85 -13.78 0.79 8.59
N ASP A 86 -13.76 -0.40 8.02
CA ASP A 86 -12.53 -0.89 7.45
C ASP A 86 -12.12 0.23 6.50
N VAL A 87 -11.26 1.11 7.01
CA VAL A 87 -10.57 2.07 6.19
C VAL A 87 -9.86 1.18 5.19
N PHE A 88 -10.60 0.95 4.08
CA PHE A 88 -10.09 0.24 2.92
C PHE A 88 -9.53 -1.18 3.19
N ARG A 89 -10.38 -2.18 3.48
CA ARG A 89 -10.24 -3.42 2.72
C ARG A 89 -10.81 -3.14 1.33
N ASN A 90 -10.11 -2.32 0.61
CA ASN A 90 -10.24 -2.34 -0.83
C ASN A 90 -9.69 -3.70 -1.26
N ASP A 91 -10.52 -4.54 -1.88
CA ASP A 91 -10.05 -5.70 -2.65
C ASP A 91 -9.06 -5.24 -3.75
N ASN A 92 -8.91 -3.94 -3.92
CA ASN A 92 -8.04 -3.22 -4.82
C ASN A 92 -6.75 -2.70 -4.15
N GLN A 93 -6.29 -3.27 -3.04
CA GLN A 93 -4.99 -2.90 -2.47
C GLN A 93 -3.91 -3.89 -2.87
N ILE A 94 -2.77 -3.35 -3.26
CA ILE A 94 -1.55 -4.11 -3.52
C ILE A 94 -0.55 -3.84 -2.41
N ASN A 95 0.01 -4.91 -1.87
CA ASN A 95 1.02 -4.82 -0.83
C ASN A 95 2.41 -4.71 -1.48
N PHE A 96 3.08 -3.59 -1.22
CA PHE A 96 4.48 -3.37 -1.55
C PHE A 96 5.34 -3.72 -0.35
N ARG A 97 6.49 -4.32 -0.59
CA ARG A 97 7.54 -4.41 0.42
C ARG A 97 8.29 -3.08 0.40
N TYR A 98 8.43 -2.48 1.56
CA TYR A 98 9.23 -1.28 1.77
C TYR A 98 10.41 -1.59 2.66
N PHE A 99 11.56 -1.18 2.21
CA PHE A 99 12.83 -1.36 2.91
C PHE A 99 13.34 0.01 3.38
N PRO A 100 13.09 0.41 4.65
CA PRO A 100 13.40 1.76 5.14
C PRO A 100 14.90 2.04 5.19
N ASP A 101 15.70 1.04 5.42
CA ASP A 101 17.13 1.15 5.68
C ASP A 101 18.01 0.45 4.62
N ILE A 102 17.39 -0.03 3.54
CA ILE A 102 18.07 -0.45 2.32
C ILE A 102 18.16 0.73 1.37
N TYR A 103 19.37 1.10 1.03
CA TYR A 103 19.65 2.19 0.13
C TYR A 103 20.39 1.64 -1.09
N ALA A 104 19.83 1.85 -2.28
CA ALA A 104 20.53 1.58 -3.52
C ALA A 104 21.66 2.60 -3.68
N SER A 105 22.90 2.14 -3.53
CA SER A 105 24.05 3.00 -3.65
C SER A 105 24.36 3.33 -5.11
N ALA A 106 24.63 4.57 -5.32
CA ALA A 106 24.97 5.10 -6.61
C ALA A 106 26.49 5.12 -6.90
N GLY A 107 27.32 4.37 -6.24
CA GLY A 107 28.75 4.39 -6.55
C GLY A 107 29.63 3.39 -5.81
N LEU A 108 29.57 3.40 -4.51
CA LEU A 108 30.42 2.56 -3.65
C LEU A 108 29.49 1.75 -2.75
N GLY A 109 28.99 0.60 -3.16
CA GLY A 109 28.10 -0.27 -2.41
C GLY A 109 27.91 0.06 -0.93
N THR A 110 26.68 0.03 -0.46
CA THR A 110 26.38 0.10 0.98
C THR A 110 25.95 -1.26 1.47
N SER A 111 26.57 -1.75 2.54
CA SER A 111 26.22 -3.01 3.17
C SER A 111 24.76 -3.00 3.59
N SER A 112 23.94 -3.86 2.98
CA SER A 112 22.59 -4.11 3.40
C SER A 112 22.62 -4.99 4.64
N GLN A 113 22.40 -4.43 5.83
CA GLN A 113 22.01 -5.25 6.97
C GLN A 113 20.65 -5.87 6.65
N SER A 114 20.46 -7.13 7.03
CA SER A 114 19.23 -7.89 6.80
C SER A 114 18.07 -7.22 7.57
N GLU A 115 17.27 -6.45 6.88
CA GLU A 115 16.15 -5.76 7.50
C GLU A 115 14.83 -6.35 7.08
N GLU A 116 13.92 -6.41 8.06
CA GLU A 116 12.55 -6.84 7.83
C GLU A 116 11.83 -5.82 6.93
N ALA A 117 11.36 -6.30 5.79
CA ALA A 117 10.54 -5.50 4.91
C ALA A 117 9.24 -5.10 5.62
N LYS A 118 8.93 -3.82 5.63
CA LYS A 118 7.62 -3.31 6.04
C LYS A 118 6.64 -3.44 4.88
N ILE A 119 5.39 -3.74 5.18
CA ILE A 119 4.34 -3.79 4.16
C ILE A 119 3.64 -2.44 4.08
N VAL A 120 3.56 -1.90 2.88
CA VAL A 120 2.79 -0.70 2.56
C VAL A 120 1.68 -1.09 1.60
N SER A 121 0.43 -0.91 2.02
CA SER A 121 -0.73 -1.17 1.16
C SER A 121 -1.01 0.06 0.30
N VAL A 122 -1.06 -0.11 -1.00
CA VAL A 122 -1.26 0.95 -2.00
C VAL A 122 -2.51 0.64 -2.81
N ASP A 123 -3.37 1.64 -2.99
CA ASP A 123 -4.59 1.52 -3.78
C ASP A 123 -4.26 1.34 -5.28
N GLU A 124 -4.97 0.43 -5.96
CA GLU A 124 -4.77 0.16 -7.39
C GLU A 124 -5.01 1.39 -8.27
N ASN A 125 -5.98 2.24 -7.91
CA ASN A 125 -6.23 3.47 -8.66
C ASN A 125 -5.06 4.45 -8.51
N PHE A 126 -4.42 4.50 -7.33
CA PHE A 126 -3.21 5.31 -7.15
C PHE A 126 -2.09 4.84 -8.09
N LEU A 127 -1.90 3.52 -8.24
CA LEU A 127 -0.90 2.98 -9.15
C LEU A 127 -1.22 3.33 -10.60
N LYS A 128 -2.48 3.14 -11.01
CA LYS A 128 -2.93 3.32 -12.38
C LYS A 128 -3.11 4.78 -12.77
N GLU A 129 -3.80 5.58 -11.94
CA GLU A 129 -4.21 6.94 -12.28
C GLU A 129 -3.13 7.99 -11.93
N ILE A 130 -2.34 7.74 -10.89
CA ILE A 130 -1.33 8.69 -10.41
C ILE A 130 0.07 8.33 -10.86
N LEU A 131 0.44 7.05 -10.75
CA LEU A 131 1.79 6.61 -11.10
C LEU A 131 1.90 6.04 -12.52
N ASP A 132 0.80 5.80 -13.20
CA ASP A 132 0.72 5.21 -14.55
C ASP A 132 1.53 3.91 -14.69
N ILE A 133 1.48 3.05 -13.67
CA ILE A 133 2.15 1.75 -13.67
C ILE A 133 1.16 0.60 -13.65
N PRO A 134 1.49 -0.55 -14.27
CA PRO A 134 0.63 -1.73 -14.28
C PRO A 134 0.30 -2.23 -12.87
N ILE A 135 -0.91 -2.78 -12.69
CA ILE A 135 -1.32 -3.41 -11.45
C ILE A 135 -0.63 -4.78 -11.33
N LYS A 136 0.34 -4.90 -10.41
CA LYS A 136 1.09 -6.12 -10.12
C LYS A 136 1.34 -6.27 -8.62
N LYS A 137 1.41 -7.51 -8.13
CA LYS A 137 1.71 -7.82 -6.72
C LYS A 137 3.23 -7.91 -6.41
N SER A 138 4.07 -7.55 -7.36
CA SER A 138 5.53 -7.76 -7.30
C SER A 138 6.32 -6.47 -7.25
N TYR A 139 5.86 -5.48 -6.50
CA TYR A 139 6.57 -4.22 -6.35
C TYR A 139 7.28 -4.10 -5.00
N ASP A 140 8.44 -3.46 -5.02
CA ASP A 140 9.18 -3.02 -3.86
C ASP A 140 9.34 -1.51 -3.89
N ILE A 141 9.43 -0.89 -2.70
CA ILE A 141 9.80 0.51 -2.53
C ILE A 141 11.20 0.54 -1.91
N ILE A 142 12.11 1.25 -2.57
CA ILE A 142 13.50 1.42 -2.13
C ILE A 142 13.83 2.91 -2.14
N LYS A 143 14.62 3.36 -1.18
CA LYS A 143 15.12 4.73 -1.14
C LYS A 143 16.48 4.82 -1.84
N ILE A 144 16.68 5.85 -2.67
CA ILE A 144 17.97 6.12 -3.32
C ILE A 144 18.91 6.82 -2.35
N ASN A 145 20.16 6.35 -2.32
CA ASN A 145 21.25 7.00 -1.61
C ASN A 145 22.44 7.20 -2.57
N GLY A 146 22.80 8.44 -2.82
CA GLY A 146 23.88 8.82 -3.73
C GLY A 146 23.38 9.53 -4.99
N ASP A 147 24.33 9.91 -5.85
CA ASP A 147 24.10 10.84 -6.96
C ASP A 147 24.42 10.26 -8.36
N SER A 148 24.80 8.97 -8.48
CA SER A 148 25.23 8.41 -9.78
C SER A 148 24.13 8.36 -10.84
N MET A 149 22.88 8.43 -10.42
CA MET A 149 21.72 8.42 -11.32
C MET A 149 21.09 9.81 -11.48
N GLU A 150 21.72 10.86 -10.96
CA GLU A 150 21.28 12.23 -11.21
C GLU A 150 21.46 12.62 -12.68
N PRO A 151 20.52 13.40 -13.24
CA PRO A 151 19.38 14.04 -12.59
C PRO A 151 18.11 13.16 -12.58
N ILE A 152 18.13 11.95 -13.11
CA ILE A 152 16.93 11.11 -13.25
C ILE A 152 16.45 10.64 -11.89
N LEU A 153 17.37 10.16 -11.03
CA LEU A 153 17.08 9.78 -9.65
C LEU A 153 18.04 10.56 -8.75
N SER A 154 17.47 11.27 -7.78
CA SER A 154 18.21 12.07 -6.81
C SER A 154 18.33 11.37 -5.46
N ASN A 155 19.34 11.78 -4.71
CA ASN A 155 19.50 11.30 -3.33
C ASN A 155 18.25 11.60 -2.50
N GLY A 156 17.70 10.56 -1.85
CA GLY A 156 16.47 10.66 -1.06
C GLY A 156 15.18 10.34 -1.79
N ASP A 157 15.19 10.20 -3.13
CA ASP A 157 14.04 9.75 -3.90
C ASP A 157 13.63 8.33 -3.48
N PHE A 158 12.32 8.07 -3.50
CA PHE A 158 11.79 6.71 -3.41
C PHE A 158 11.50 6.19 -4.81
N ILE A 159 11.90 4.96 -5.08
CA ILE A 159 11.65 4.28 -6.35
C ILE A 159 10.73 3.08 -6.14
N ILE A 160 9.93 2.81 -7.16
CA ILE A 160 9.13 1.58 -7.25
C ILE A 160 9.83 0.63 -8.20
N VAL A 161 10.13 -0.56 -7.72
CA VAL A 161 10.90 -1.60 -8.42
C VAL A 161 9.99 -2.77 -8.74
N ASP A 162 9.89 -3.12 -10.02
CA ASP A 162 9.17 -4.30 -10.49
C ASP A 162 10.06 -5.55 -10.39
N ARG A 163 9.79 -6.40 -9.40
CA ARG A 163 10.52 -7.67 -9.19
C ARG A 163 10.29 -8.73 -10.25
N SER A 164 9.31 -8.56 -11.12
CA SER A 164 9.13 -9.50 -12.24
C SER A 164 10.22 -9.38 -13.29
N LYS A 165 11.00 -8.28 -13.26
CA LYS A 165 12.15 -8.02 -14.12
C LYS A 165 13.45 -8.37 -13.38
N ASN A 166 13.66 -9.63 -13.09
CA ASN A 166 14.75 -10.13 -12.23
C ASN A 166 15.81 -10.97 -12.96
N SER A 167 15.85 -10.89 -14.27
CA SER A 167 16.87 -11.56 -15.10
C SER A 167 17.22 -10.70 -16.32
N LEU A 168 18.38 -10.98 -16.93
CA LEU A 168 18.79 -10.30 -18.18
C LEU A 168 17.75 -10.45 -19.30
N GLU A 169 17.02 -11.56 -19.34
CA GLU A 169 15.97 -11.78 -20.34
C GLU A 169 14.78 -10.85 -20.16
N THR A 170 14.40 -10.57 -18.91
CA THR A 170 13.23 -9.74 -18.58
C THR A 170 13.52 -8.25 -18.54
N ILE A 171 14.79 -7.87 -18.38
CA ILE A 171 15.25 -6.47 -18.42
C ILE A 171 15.31 -5.99 -19.87
N LEU A 172 14.77 -4.82 -20.14
CA LEU A 172 14.84 -4.17 -21.43
C LEU A 172 16.08 -3.27 -21.54
N ASN A 173 16.46 -2.94 -22.79
CA ASN A 173 17.49 -1.94 -23.02
C ASN A 173 17.05 -0.59 -22.47
N ALA A 174 17.94 0.11 -21.79
CA ALA A 174 17.70 1.36 -21.06
C ALA A 174 16.87 1.26 -19.77
N ASP A 175 16.46 0.07 -19.31
CA ASP A 175 15.89 -0.09 -17.98
C ASP A 175 16.91 0.35 -16.90
N ILE A 176 16.42 1.04 -15.87
CA ILE A 176 17.17 1.30 -14.65
C ILE A 176 16.94 0.11 -13.71
N VAL A 177 18.01 -0.57 -13.31
CA VAL A 177 17.96 -1.84 -12.60
C VAL A 177 18.59 -1.72 -11.23
N ILE A 178 17.95 -2.34 -10.25
CA ILE A 178 18.50 -2.55 -8.91
C ILE A 178 19.04 -3.97 -8.84
N PHE A 179 20.31 -4.10 -8.49
CA PHE A 179 20.96 -5.39 -8.33
C PHE A 179 21.94 -5.37 -7.18
N LYS A 180 22.20 -6.54 -6.61
CA LYS A 180 23.16 -6.77 -5.54
C LYS A 180 24.35 -7.57 -6.06
N LYS A 181 25.55 -7.11 -5.75
CA LYS A 181 26.79 -7.86 -5.97
C LYS A 181 27.56 -7.91 -4.66
N ASN A 182 27.84 -9.09 -4.16
CA ASN A 182 28.26 -9.35 -2.78
C ASN A 182 27.18 -8.82 -1.81
N ASP A 183 27.53 -7.88 -0.92
CA ASP A 183 26.57 -7.24 -0.02
C ASP A 183 26.19 -5.82 -0.42
N ASP A 184 26.69 -5.38 -1.58
CA ASP A 184 26.46 -4.03 -2.08
C ASP A 184 25.30 -3.95 -3.05
N LEU A 185 24.40 -2.97 -2.85
CA LEU A 185 23.27 -2.70 -3.69
C LEU A 185 23.57 -1.56 -4.67
N PHE A 186 23.29 -1.79 -5.95
CA PHE A 186 23.57 -0.87 -7.04
C PHE A 186 22.30 -0.47 -7.79
N CYS A 187 22.31 0.77 -8.28
CA CYS A 187 21.31 1.30 -9.19
C CYS A 187 22.03 1.79 -10.47
N LYS A 188 21.75 1.18 -11.61
CA LYS A 188 22.36 1.54 -12.89
C LYS A 188 21.39 1.36 -14.05
N LYS A 189 21.57 2.15 -15.10
CA LYS A 189 20.89 1.91 -16.37
C LYS A 189 21.61 0.79 -17.13
N ILE A 190 20.85 -0.15 -17.66
CA ILE A 190 21.38 -1.23 -18.48
C ILE A 190 21.39 -0.82 -19.95
N LYS A 191 22.55 -0.87 -20.60
CA LYS A 191 22.65 -0.74 -22.05
C LYS A 191 23.10 -2.06 -22.62
N LYS A 192 22.23 -2.69 -23.41
CA LYS A 192 22.51 -3.93 -24.15
C LYS A 192 22.99 -3.58 -25.55
N GLU A 193 24.06 -4.23 -25.98
CA GLU A 193 24.53 -4.16 -27.36
C GLU A 193 24.02 -5.36 -28.15
N PRO A 194 23.36 -5.17 -29.32
CA PRO A 194 22.86 -6.26 -30.11
C PRO A 194 23.99 -7.23 -30.52
N PHE A 195 23.74 -8.51 -30.38
CA PHE A 195 24.67 -9.60 -30.77
C PHE A 195 25.95 -9.73 -29.95
N GLU A 196 26.05 -9.03 -28.83
CA GLU A 196 27.21 -9.06 -27.94
C GLU A 196 26.86 -9.76 -26.61
N ASP A 197 27.84 -10.48 -26.06
CA ASP A 197 27.70 -11.20 -24.78
C ASP A 197 28.07 -10.34 -23.56
N TYR A 198 27.86 -9.04 -23.66
CA TYR A 198 28.12 -8.08 -22.59
C TYR A 198 27.07 -6.97 -22.55
N ILE A 199 27.00 -6.30 -21.41
CA ILE A 199 26.20 -5.09 -21.19
C ILE A 199 27.08 -3.95 -20.69
N PHE A 200 26.57 -2.73 -20.79
CA PHE A 200 27.10 -1.60 -20.04
C PHE A 200 26.20 -1.27 -18.86
N LEU A 201 26.80 -1.12 -17.68
CA LEU A 201 26.19 -0.51 -16.51
C LEU A 201 26.47 0.99 -16.58
N VAL A 202 25.44 1.74 -16.94
CA VAL A 202 25.54 3.18 -17.25
C VAL A 202 25.07 3.99 -16.05
N SER A 203 25.88 5.00 -15.69
CA SER A 203 25.49 6.04 -14.73
C SER A 203 24.94 7.25 -15.51
N GLU A 204 23.82 7.82 -15.05
CA GLU A 204 23.32 9.06 -15.66
C GLU A 204 24.22 10.25 -15.34
N ASN A 205 24.74 10.31 -14.12
CA ASN A 205 25.71 11.32 -13.72
C ASN A 205 27.07 11.03 -14.35
N LYS A 206 27.52 11.90 -15.23
CA LYS A 206 28.77 11.76 -16.02
C LYS A 206 30.06 11.92 -15.21
N LYS A 207 29.97 12.15 -13.92
CA LYS A 207 31.11 12.00 -13.00
C LYS A 207 31.54 10.56 -12.82
N TYR A 208 30.67 9.60 -13.14
CA TYR A 208 30.88 8.17 -13.01
C TYR A 208 31.06 7.55 -14.38
N GLU A 209 32.06 6.69 -14.51
CA GLU A 209 32.31 5.98 -15.77
C GLU A 209 31.33 4.83 -15.96
N ASP A 210 31.00 4.58 -17.23
CA ASP A 210 30.21 3.43 -17.61
C ASP A 210 31.06 2.16 -17.49
N LYS A 211 30.48 1.08 -16.97
CA LYS A 211 31.21 -0.17 -16.77
C LYS A 211 30.73 -1.24 -17.74
N LYS A 212 31.64 -1.77 -18.55
CA LYS A 212 31.38 -2.96 -19.36
C LYS A 212 31.46 -4.21 -18.46
N VAL A 213 30.45 -5.09 -18.57
CA VAL A 213 30.34 -6.32 -17.78
C VAL A 213 29.83 -7.43 -18.69
N ASP A 214 30.49 -8.59 -18.67
CA ASP A 214 30.04 -9.76 -19.40
C ASP A 214 28.70 -10.28 -18.86
N ASN A 215 27.82 -10.78 -19.73
CA ASN A 215 26.50 -11.28 -19.34
C ASN A 215 26.62 -12.37 -18.25
N SER A 216 27.56 -13.28 -18.38
CA SER A 216 27.83 -14.34 -17.39
C SER A 216 28.29 -13.82 -16.03
N GLU A 217 28.99 -12.69 -15.99
CA GLU A 217 29.36 -12.02 -14.72
C GLU A 217 28.16 -11.31 -14.10
N PHE A 218 27.35 -10.64 -14.92
CA PHE A 218 26.16 -9.94 -14.43
C PHE A 218 25.08 -10.90 -13.92
N GLU A 219 24.95 -12.08 -14.51
CA GLU A 219 24.02 -13.11 -14.06
C GLU A 219 24.37 -13.70 -12.68
N GLN A 220 25.63 -13.50 -12.21
CA GLN A 220 26.00 -13.85 -10.84
C GLN A 220 25.55 -12.80 -9.80
N CYS A 221 25.10 -11.64 -10.25
CA CYS A 221 24.48 -10.64 -9.39
C CYS A 221 23.04 -11.03 -9.06
N GLU A 222 22.58 -10.73 -7.86
CA GLU A 222 21.17 -10.82 -7.51
C GLU A 222 20.41 -9.62 -8.10
N ILE A 223 19.65 -9.83 -9.14
CA ILE A 223 18.83 -8.76 -9.75
C ILE A 223 17.51 -8.66 -8.99
N LEU A 224 17.31 -7.52 -8.30
CA LEU A 224 16.10 -7.28 -7.52
C LEU A 224 14.93 -6.81 -8.37
N GLY A 225 15.18 -6.13 -9.48
CA GLY A 225 14.17 -5.70 -10.42
C GLY A 225 14.51 -4.43 -11.17
N ALA A 226 13.57 -3.96 -12.00
CA ALA A 226 13.70 -2.72 -12.73
C ALA A 226 12.84 -1.61 -12.13
N VAL A 227 13.36 -0.38 -12.12
CA VAL A 227 12.65 0.81 -11.67
C VAL A 227 11.55 1.15 -12.66
N VAL A 228 10.32 1.27 -12.18
CA VAL A 228 9.15 1.62 -13.01
C VAL A 228 8.58 3.00 -12.69
N SER A 229 8.86 3.54 -11.51
CA SER A 229 8.44 4.89 -11.13
C SER A 229 9.33 5.45 -10.03
N LYS A 230 9.33 6.77 -9.87
CA LYS A 230 9.97 7.46 -8.74
C LYS A 230 8.99 8.39 -8.04
N MET A 231 9.22 8.59 -6.75
CA MET A 231 8.53 9.57 -5.93
C MET A 231 9.57 10.46 -5.26
N ALA A 232 9.60 11.75 -5.62
CA ALA A 232 10.37 12.74 -4.91
C ALA A 232 9.54 13.26 -3.73
N VAL A 233 10.10 13.20 -2.52
CA VAL A 233 9.41 13.64 -1.31
C VAL A 233 10.18 14.79 -0.69
N GLU A 234 9.63 15.98 -0.77
CA GLU A 234 10.11 17.15 -0.06
C GLU A 234 9.19 17.47 1.12
N THR A 235 9.78 17.60 2.31
CA THR A 235 9.03 17.95 3.51
C THR A 235 9.30 19.40 3.88
N PHE A 236 8.31 20.25 3.72
CA PHE A 236 8.38 21.66 4.10
C PHE A 236 8.11 21.81 5.59
N LYS A 237 9.13 21.62 6.43
CA LYS A 237 9.00 21.66 7.90
C LYS A 237 8.97 23.08 8.50
N ASN A 238 9.28 24.12 7.73
CA ASN A 238 9.56 25.46 8.25
C ASN A 238 8.52 26.53 7.89
N PHE A 239 7.27 26.14 7.62
CA PHE A 239 6.22 27.14 7.35
C PHE A 239 5.58 27.75 8.61
N ILE A 240 6.05 27.41 9.82
CA ILE A 240 5.51 27.95 11.08
C ILE A 240 6.63 28.63 11.90
N GLU A 241 7.47 29.39 11.25
CA GLU A 241 8.25 30.45 11.93
C GLU A 241 7.91 31.76 11.25
N VAL A 242 6.73 32.29 11.53
CA VAL A 242 6.49 33.71 11.30
C VAL A 242 5.58 34.28 12.38
N VAL A 243 6.14 35.26 13.00
CA VAL A 243 5.55 36.38 13.74
C VAL A 243 5.27 36.08 15.20
N GLY A 244 6.31 36.28 16.03
CA GLY A 244 6.21 36.93 17.32
C GLY A 244 6.53 38.40 17.11
#